data_9ed3fec9475b160f78fc9de2ba1ddc8a
#
_entry.id   9ed3fec9475b160f78fc9de2ba1ddc8a
#
_cell.length_a   1.000
_cell.length_b   1.000
_cell.length_c   1.000
_cell.angle_alpha   90.00
_cell.angle_beta   90.00
_cell.angle_gamma   90.00
#
_symmetry.space_group_name_H-M   'P 1'
#
loop_
_entity.id
_entity.type
_entity.pdbx_description
1 polymer ?
#
loop_
_entity_poly.entity_id
_entity_poly.type
_entity_poly.pdbx_seq_one_letter_code
_entity_poly.pdbx_strand_id
1 'polypeptide(L)'
;ALKDMNNEYCRMALYAWRDLRDTELEPFMKAALERNPVCIEGTNHCEDEAALCELLSRELQAKSIYEEEFRLAQPDEVWNYRTGDGLEQAIMLACILKARTPEQALTIKTEKGIVSLLRDNASIFSAKTAKSISTDLIQILNTKYIGREK
;
A
#
# COMPACT_ATOMS: atom_id res chain seq x y z
N ALA A 1 30.97 -0.89 -11.37
CA ALA A 1 31.76 -1.52 -10.34
C ALA A 1 30.89 -2.31 -9.37
N LEU A 2 31.54 -2.85 -8.35
CA LEU A 2 30.82 -3.70 -7.40
C LEU A 2 29.68 -2.96 -6.71
N LYS A 3 29.91 -1.72 -6.37
CA LYS A 3 28.90 -0.91 -5.71
C LYS A 3 27.68 -0.72 -6.59
N ASP A 4 27.91 -0.49 -7.87
CA ASP A 4 26.79 -0.33 -8.79
C ASP A 4 26.04 -1.64 -8.97
N MET A 5 26.77 -2.76 -8.96
CA MET A 5 26.14 -4.06 -9.05
C MET A 5 25.24 -4.32 -7.84
N ASN A 6 25.71 -3.93 -6.65
CA ASN A 6 24.91 -4.10 -5.46
C ASN A 6 23.63 -3.27 -5.52
N ASN A 7 23.71 -2.05 -6.02
CA ASN A 7 22.54 -1.20 -6.16
C ASN A 7 21.54 -1.79 -7.15
N GLU A 8 22.06 -2.30 -8.26
CA GLU A 8 21.23 -2.94 -9.25
C GLU A 8 20.54 -4.16 -8.67
N TYR A 9 21.30 -4.96 -7.94
CA TYR A 9 20.78 -6.15 -7.32
C TYR A 9 19.67 -5.81 -6.31
N CYS A 10 19.88 -4.76 -5.52
CA CYS A 10 18.87 -4.32 -4.56
C CYS A 10 17.58 -3.89 -5.25
N ARG A 11 17.71 -3.19 -6.38
CA ARG A 11 16.52 -2.79 -7.12
C ARG A 11 15.76 -3.99 -7.65
N MET A 12 16.49 -4.97 -8.16
CA MET A 12 15.86 -6.18 -8.66
C MET A 12 15.16 -6.94 -7.54
N ALA A 13 15.76 -6.94 -6.35
CA ALA A 13 15.13 -7.59 -5.21
C ALA A 13 13.84 -6.88 -4.82
N LEU A 14 13.82 -5.55 -4.87
CA LEU A 14 12.59 -4.81 -4.57
C LEU A 14 11.49 -5.13 -5.58
N TYR A 15 11.85 -5.26 -6.83
CA TYR A 15 10.88 -5.66 -7.83
C TYR A 15 10.36 -7.07 -7.58
N ALA A 16 11.25 -7.98 -7.18
CA ALA A 16 10.84 -9.35 -6.90
C ALA A 16 9.84 -9.41 -5.76
N TRP A 17 9.96 -8.51 -4.79
CA TRP A 17 9.03 -8.49 -3.66
C TRP A 17 7.61 -8.17 -4.09
N ARG A 18 7.42 -7.60 -5.26
CA ARG A 18 6.07 -7.29 -5.75
C ARG A 18 5.39 -8.51 -6.34
N ASP A 19 6.14 -9.54 -6.64
CA ASP A 19 5.56 -10.81 -7.06
C ASP A 19 5.33 -11.62 -5.79
N LEU A 20 4.12 -11.55 -5.28
CA LEU A 20 3.79 -12.10 -3.97
C LEU A 20 3.29 -13.54 -4.02
N ARG A 21 3.47 -14.20 -5.18
CA ARG A 21 3.03 -15.58 -5.31
C ARG A 21 3.78 -16.50 -4.34
N ASP A 22 5.09 -16.33 -4.24
CA ASP A 22 5.92 -17.14 -3.37
C ASP A 22 6.69 -16.32 -2.33
N THR A 23 6.42 -15.02 -2.26
CA THR A 23 7.14 -14.10 -1.39
C THR A 23 6.20 -13.60 -0.31
N GLU A 24 6.73 -13.49 0.90
CA GLU A 24 5.92 -12.97 1.99
C GLU A 24 5.57 -11.51 1.77
N LEU A 25 4.39 -11.13 2.22
CA LEU A 25 3.88 -9.79 2.03
C LEU A 25 4.57 -8.77 2.93
N GLU A 26 5.11 -9.18 4.05
CA GLU A 26 5.63 -8.26 5.05
C GLU A 26 6.71 -7.32 4.52
N PRO A 27 7.71 -7.80 3.77
CA PRO A 27 8.70 -6.86 3.24
C PRO A 27 8.09 -5.82 2.31
N PHE A 28 7.08 -6.21 1.53
CA PHE A 28 6.39 -5.26 0.67
C PHE A 28 5.69 -4.20 1.51
N MET A 29 4.97 -4.61 2.56
CA MET A 29 4.24 -3.67 3.41
C MET A 29 5.21 -2.74 4.13
N LYS A 30 6.34 -3.26 4.59
CA LYS A 30 7.32 -2.43 5.24
C LYS A 30 7.85 -1.36 4.29
N ALA A 31 8.18 -1.75 3.07
CA ALA A 31 8.63 -0.79 2.08
C ALA A 31 7.54 0.21 1.73
N ALA A 32 6.30 -0.26 1.64
CA ALA A 32 5.19 0.63 1.32
C ALA A 32 5.01 1.71 2.38
N LEU A 33 5.17 1.34 3.64
CA LEU A 33 4.96 2.28 4.73
C LEU A 33 6.15 3.23 4.93
N GLU A 34 7.34 2.83 4.51
CA GLU A 34 8.54 3.61 4.79
C GLU A 34 9.04 4.46 3.62
N ARG A 35 8.68 4.11 2.40
CA ARG A 35 9.39 4.64 1.24
C ARG A 35 8.48 5.28 0.19
N ASN A 36 7.35 5.80 0.62
CA ASN A 36 6.40 6.39 -0.32
C ASN A 36 5.99 7.78 0.13
N PRO A 37 6.93 8.75 0.05
CA PRO A 37 6.63 10.11 0.50
C PRO A 37 5.77 10.92 -0.45
N VAL A 38 5.72 10.56 -1.73
CA VAL A 38 5.06 11.41 -2.73
C VAL A 38 3.55 11.43 -2.51
N CYS A 39 2.94 10.28 -2.29
CA CYS A 39 1.50 10.25 -2.05
C CYS A 39 1.15 10.93 -0.74
N ILE A 40 2.03 10.85 0.26
CA ILE A 40 1.80 11.50 1.53
C ILE A 40 1.82 13.02 1.35
N GLU A 41 2.83 13.53 0.68
CA GLU A 41 2.94 14.98 0.46
C GLU A 41 1.85 15.48 -0.47
N GLY A 42 1.54 14.70 -1.50
CA GLY A 42 0.53 15.11 -2.47
C GLY A 42 -0.87 15.21 -1.91
N THR A 43 -1.13 14.54 -0.79
CA THR A 43 -2.45 14.57 -0.16
C THR A 43 -2.49 15.41 1.10
N ASN A 44 -1.40 16.10 1.43
CA ASN A 44 -1.32 16.88 2.68
C ASN A 44 -2.39 17.94 2.80
N HIS A 45 -2.81 18.50 1.68
CA HIS A 45 -3.83 19.56 1.70
C HIS A 45 -5.22 19.02 2.07
N CYS A 46 -5.41 17.71 2.03
CA CYS A 46 -6.68 17.09 2.41
C CYS A 46 -6.58 16.62 3.85
N GLU A 47 -6.74 17.53 4.80
CA GLU A 47 -6.58 17.19 6.20
C GLU A 47 -7.71 16.30 6.71
N ASP A 48 -8.90 16.52 6.18
CA ASP A 48 -10.06 15.74 6.57
C ASP A 48 -10.05 14.38 5.86
N GLU A 49 -10.25 13.31 6.63
CA GLU A 49 -10.19 11.96 6.08
C GLU A 49 -11.26 11.75 5.02
N ALA A 50 -12.46 12.31 5.22
CA ALA A 50 -13.52 12.18 4.23
C ALA A 50 -13.13 12.88 2.92
N ALA A 51 -12.49 14.04 3.02
CA ALA A 51 -12.02 14.75 1.85
C ALA A 51 -10.92 13.96 1.14
N LEU A 52 -10.05 13.31 1.90
CA LEU A 52 -9.01 12.49 1.32
C LEU A 52 -9.61 11.33 0.54
N CYS A 53 -10.56 10.63 1.14
CA CYS A 53 -11.19 9.49 0.47
C CYS A 53 -11.92 9.93 -0.80
N GLU A 54 -12.55 11.09 -0.75
CA GLU A 54 -13.24 11.61 -1.92
C GLU A 54 -12.25 11.98 -3.02
N LEU A 55 -11.12 12.58 -2.65
CA LEU A 55 -10.08 12.91 -3.60
C LEU A 55 -9.58 11.68 -4.33
N LEU A 56 -9.26 10.63 -3.56
CA LEU A 56 -8.75 9.40 -4.15
C LEU A 56 -9.79 8.74 -5.04
N SER A 57 -11.04 8.72 -4.60
CA SER A 57 -12.11 8.14 -5.39
C SER A 57 -12.28 8.86 -6.72
N ARG A 58 -12.11 10.18 -6.72
CA ARG A 58 -12.29 10.98 -7.92
C ARG A 58 -11.09 10.89 -8.86
N GLU A 59 -9.88 10.82 -8.29
CA GLU A 59 -8.66 10.94 -9.08
C GLU A 59 -8.14 9.60 -9.58
N LEU A 60 -8.45 8.50 -8.89
CA LEU A 60 -7.83 7.24 -9.21
C LEU A 60 -8.76 6.34 -10.05
N GLN A 61 -8.18 5.71 -11.06
CA GLN A 61 -8.86 4.65 -11.77
C GLN A 61 -8.64 3.33 -11.04
N ALA A 62 -9.62 2.45 -11.11
CA ALA A 62 -9.58 1.19 -10.37
C ALA A 62 -8.93 0.09 -11.21
N LYS A 63 -7.68 0.30 -11.60
CA LYS A 63 -6.96 -0.65 -12.42
C LYS A 63 -5.47 -0.55 -12.12
N SER A 64 -4.85 -1.71 -11.87
CA SER A 64 -3.42 -1.74 -11.59
C SER A 64 -2.60 -1.43 -12.83
N ILE A 65 -1.42 -0.82 -12.64
CA ILE A 65 -0.47 -0.68 -13.74
C ILE A 65 0.19 -2.00 -14.08
N TYR A 66 0.07 -3.00 -13.21
CA TYR A 66 0.60 -4.34 -13.46
C TYR A 66 -0.55 -5.30 -13.68
N GLU A 67 -0.49 -6.07 -14.76
CA GLU A 67 -1.56 -7.01 -15.05
C GLU A 67 -1.52 -8.26 -14.20
N GLU A 68 -0.34 -8.63 -13.74
CA GLU A 68 -0.17 -9.86 -12.97
C GLU A 68 -0.89 -9.75 -11.62
N GLU A 69 -1.65 -10.79 -11.29
CA GLU A 69 -2.47 -10.73 -10.08
C GLU A 69 -1.64 -10.80 -8.79
N PHE A 70 -0.39 -11.25 -8.87
CA PHE A 70 0.47 -11.35 -7.70
C PHE A 70 1.45 -10.20 -7.60
N ARG A 71 1.33 -9.20 -8.45
CA ARG A 71 2.26 -8.08 -8.47
C ARG A 71 1.53 -6.81 -8.09
N LEU A 72 2.08 -6.08 -7.11
CA LEU A 72 1.44 -4.87 -6.60
C LEU A 72 2.28 -3.64 -6.90
N ALA A 73 1.59 -2.57 -7.24
CA ALA A 73 2.23 -1.27 -7.36
C ALA A 73 2.45 -0.69 -5.96
N GLN A 74 3.54 0.05 -5.80
CA GLN A 74 3.79 0.79 -4.57
C GLN A 74 2.88 2.00 -4.48
N PRO A 75 2.61 2.49 -3.26
CA PRO A 75 1.72 3.65 -3.10
C PRO A 75 2.07 4.85 -3.98
N ASP A 76 3.35 5.19 -4.09
CA ASP A 76 3.72 6.34 -4.91
C ASP A 76 3.51 6.08 -6.40
N GLU A 77 3.58 4.83 -6.82
CA GLU A 77 3.25 4.50 -8.21
C GLU A 77 1.76 4.69 -8.47
N VAL A 78 0.94 4.25 -7.52
CA VAL A 78 -0.51 4.46 -7.64
C VAL A 78 -0.81 5.96 -7.74
N TRP A 79 -0.19 6.74 -6.89
CA TRP A 79 -0.41 8.19 -6.89
C TRP A 79 0.09 8.84 -8.18
N ASN A 80 1.29 8.49 -8.60
CA ASN A 80 1.88 9.13 -9.78
C ASN A 80 1.12 8.80 -11.06
N TYR A 81 0.64 7.58 -11.18
CA TYR A 81 -0.09 7.16 -12.39
C TYR A 81 -1.59 7.34 -12.25
N ARG A 82 -2.06 7.72 -11.08
CA ARG A 82 -3.49 7.95 -10.81
C ARG A 82 -4.33 6.73 -11.13
N THR A 83 -3.79 5.54 -10.87
CA THR A 83 -4.51 4.31 -11.11
C THR A 83 -4.00 3.24 -10.16
N GLY A 84 -4.91 2.39 -9.69
CA GLY A 84 -4.53 1.31 -8.80
C GLY A 84 -5.70 0.37 -8.57
N ASP A 85 -5.38 -0.92 -8.47
CA ASP A 85 -6.34 -1.91 -8.04
C ASP A 85 -6.83 -1.57 -6.62
N GLY A 86 -7.99 -2.11 -6.25
CA GLY A 86 -8.53 -1.83 -4.92
C GLY A 86 -7.57 -2.16 -3.79
N LEU A 87 -6.86 -3.28 -3.89
CA LEU A 87 -5.87 -3.62 -2.86
C LEU A 87 -4.73 -2.61 -2.83
N GLU A 88 -4.26 -2.21 -4.00
CA GLU A 88 -3.20 -1.21 -4.07
C GLU A 88 -3.66 0.13 -3.50
N GLN A 89 -4.90 0.50 -3.75
CA GLN A 89 -5.45 1.73 -3.21
C GLN A 89 -5.60 1.65 -1.69
N ALA A 90 -6.01 0.50 -1.17
CA ALA A 90 -6.13 0.31 0.28
C ALA A 90 -4.77 0.45 0.95
N ILE A 91 -3.73 -0.12 0.35
CA ILE A 91 -2.39 -0.02 0.90
C ILE A 91 -1.90 1.44 0.88
N MET A 92 -2.17 2.15 -0.21
CA MET A 92 -1.78 3.57 -0.28
C MET A 92 -2.51 4.39 0.77
N LEU A 93 -3.81 4.16 0.92
CA LEU A 93 -4.57 4.90 1.92
C LEU A 93 -4.06 4.60 3.32
N ALA A 94 -3.75 3.33 3.61
CA ALA A 94 -3.18 2.97 4.90
C ALA A 94 -1.84 3.70 5.13
N CYS A 95 -1.02 3.78 4.09
CA CYS A 95 0.25 4.47 4.17
C CYS A 95 0.06 5.94 4.55
N ILE A 96 -0.87 6.61 3.89
CA ILE A 96 -1.16 8.02 4.16
C ILE A 96 -1.67 8.20 5.58
N LEU A 97 -2.62 7.35 6.00
CA LEU A 97 -3.21 7.49 7.33
C LEU A 97 -2.21 7.17 8.43
N LYS A 98 -1.35 6.18 8.23
CA LYS A 98 -0.32 5.86 9.22
C LYS A 98 0.69 6.99 9.35
N ALA A 99 0.98 7.68 8.24
CA ALA A 99 1.89 8.82 8.31
C ALA A 99 1.28 9.95 9.14
N ARG A 100 -0.05 10.11 9.08
CA ARG A 100 -0.73 11.17 9.83
C ARG A 100 -0.88 10.81 11.30
N THR A 101 -1.17 9.56 11.59
CA THR A 101 -1.40 9.09 12.96
C THR A 101 -0.73 7.73 13.13
N PRO A 102 0.58 7.73 13.45
CA PRO A 102 1.34 6.46 13.49
C PRO A 102 0.81 5.45 14.51
N GLU A 103 0.13 5.91 15.56
CA GLU A 103 -0.33 5.02 16.60
C GLU A 103 -1.59 4.24 16.24
N GLN A 104 -2.33 4.69 15.22
CA GLN A 104 -3.57 4.01 14.92
C GLN A 104 -3.30 2.63 14.33
N ALA A 105 -4.14 1.69 14.67
CA ALA A 105 -4.06 0.33 14.12
C ALA A 105 -5.01 0.22 12.96
N LEU A 106 -4.49 -0.27 11.84
CA LEU A 106 -5.28 -0.46 10.63
C LEU A 106 -5.18 -1.91 10.21
N THR A 107 -6.23 -2.40 9.57
CA THR A 107 -6.27 -3.77 9.07
C THR A 107 -6.76 -3.76 7.64
N ILE A 108 -6.06 -4.47 6.77
CA ILE A 108 -6.50 -4.68 5.40
C ILE A 108 -6.97 -6.11 5.30
N LYS A 109 -8.20 -6.30 4.87
CA LYS A 109 -8.80 -7.62 4.77
C LYS A 109 -9.27 -7.84 3.34
N THR A 110 -8.95 -9.02 2.80
CA THR A 110 -9.45 -9.41 1.48
C THR A 110 -10.34 -10.63 1.63
N GLU A 111 -11.47 -10.59 0.95
CA GLU A 111 -12.41 -11.70 1.00
C GLU A 111 -13.25 -11.70 -0.27
N LYS A 112 -13.16 -12.80 -1.03
CA LYS A 112 -13.98 -12.99 -2.23
C LYS A 112 -13.86 -11.84 -3.22
N GLY A 113 -12.64 -11.37 -3.42
CA GLY A 113 -12.40 -10.33 -4.40
C GLY A 113 -12.75 -8.94 -3.92
N ILE A 114 -13.02 -8.77 -2.63
CA ILE A 114 -13.28 -7.45 -2.04
C ILE A 114 -12.20 -7.18 -1.01
N VAL A 115 -11.62 -5.99 -1.10
CA VAL A 115 -10.65 -5.52 -0.12
C VAL A 115 -11.30 -4.44 0.74
N SER A 116 -11.02 -4.49 2.03
CA SER A 116 -11.52 -3.49 2.97
C SER A 116 -10.37 -3.01 3.84
N LEU A 117 -10.33 -1.72 4.10
CA LEU A 117 -9.42 -1.14 5.08
C LEU A 117 -10.24 -0.82 6.31
N LEU A 118 -9.83 -1.39 7.44
CA LEU A 118 -10.61 -1.32 8.68
C LEU A 118 -9.84 -0.56 9.76
N ARG A 119 -10.58 0.18 10.55
CA ARG A 119 -10.08 0.79 11.77
C ARG A 119 -11.11 0.53 12.85
N ASP A 120 -10.66 -0.13 13.95
CA ASP A 120 -11.56 -0.52 15.04
C ASP A 120 -12.72 -1.37 14.52
N ASN A 121 -12.41 -2.26 13.59
CA ASN A 121 -13.39 -3.18 12.98
C ASN A 121 -14.44 -2.49 12.13
N ALA A 122 -14.25 -1.22 11.84
CA ALA A 122 -15.16 -0.48 10.96
C ALA A 122 -14.46 -0.21 9.65
N SER A 123 -15.16 -0.47 8.55
CA SER A 123 -14.61 -0.25 7.21
C SER A 123 -14.55 1.23 6.92
N ILE A 124 -13.36 1.72 6.56
CA ILE A 124 -13.21 3.11 6.13
C ILE A 124 -12.95 3.20 4.64
N PHE A 125 -12.73 2.06 3.99
CA PHE A 125 -12.54 2.00 2.54
C PHE A 125 -12.82 0.57 2.11
N SER A 126 -13.47 0.41 0.96
CA SER A 126 -13.76 -0.90 0.42
C SER A 126 -13.80 -0.82 -1.11
N ALA A 127 -13.27 -1.84 -1.77
CA ALA A 127 -13.20 -1.85 -3.24
C ALA A 127 -13.00 -3.27 -3.72
N LYS A 128 -13.24 -3.47 -5.02
CA LYS A 128 -12.92 -4.74 -5.65
C LYS A 128 -11.44 -4.84 -5.91
N THR A 129 -10.93 -6.07 -5.85
CA THR A 129 -9.53 -6.31 -6.18
C THR A 129 -9.41 -7.52 -7.07
N ALA A 130 -8.53 -7.42 -8.05
CA ALA A 130 -8.15 -8.54 -8.91
C ALA A 130 -6.82 -9.13 -8.49
N LYS A 131 -6.25 -8.65 -7.39
CA LYS A 131 -4.96 -9.11 -6.92
C LYS A 131 -5.12 -10.27 -5.95
N SER A 132 -4.13 -11.15 -5.95
CA SER A 132 -4.08 -12.28 -5.03
C SER A 132 -2.81 -12.18 -4.20
N ILE A 133 -2.95 -12.40 -2.90
CA ILE A 133 -1.81 -12.38 -1.99
C ILE A 133 -1.91 -13.59 -1.09
N SER A 134 -0.80 -13.87 -0.40
CA SER A 134 -0.70 -15.10 0.39
C SER A 134 -1.48 -15.06 1.69
N THR A 135 -2.02 -13.90 2.08
CA THR A 135 -2.77 -13.78 3.31
C THR A 135 -4.02 -12.92 3.08
N ASP A 136 -5.09 -13.25 3.80
CA ASP A 136 -6.33 -12.51 3.69
C ASP A 136 -6.43 -11.36 4.67
N LEU A 137 -5.50 -11.28 5.61
CA LEU A 137 -5.57 -10.29 6.68
C LEU A 137 -4.19 -9.69 6.92
N ILE A 138 -4.08 -8.38 6.79
CA ILE A 138 -2.85 -7.66 7.02
C ILE A 138 -3.10 -6.67 8.15
N GLN A 139 -2.35 -6.83 9.24
CA GLN A 139 -2.48 -5.93 10.38
C GLN A 139 -1.33 -4.95 10.41
N ILE A 140 -1.67 -3.67 10.43
CA ILE A 140 -0.70 -2.58 10.51
C ILE A 140 -0.90 -1.93 11.88
N LEU A 141 -0.12 -2.37 12.85
CA LEU A 141 -0.45 -2.07 14.24
C LEU A 141 0.03 -0.70 14.70
N ASN A 142 1.34 -0.48 14.68
CA ASN A 142 1.86 0.81 15.13
C ASN A 142 3.18 1.05 14.43
N THR A 143 3.90 2.08 14.85
CA THR A 143 5.15 2.44 14.19
C THR A 143 6.19 1.34 14.27
N LYS A 144 6.07 0.42 15.23
CA LYS A 144 7.00 -0.70 15.31
C LYS A 144 6.89 -1.60 14.10
N TYR A 145 5.69 -1.71 13.55
CA TYR A 145 5.50 -2.57 12.40
C TYR A 145 6.42 -2.20 11.25
N ILE A 146 6.71 -0.91 11.12
CA ILE A 146 7.56 -0.45 10.03
C ILE A 146 9.04 -0.46 10.42
N GLY A 147 9.37 -1.08 11.55
CA GLY A 147 10.76 -1.31 11.94
C GLY A 147 11.50 -0.06 12.35
N ARG A 148 10.79 0.92 12.88
CA ARG A 148 11.40 2.18 13.23
C ARG A 148 11.95 2.25 14.62
N GLU A 149 11.44 1.46 15.52
CA GLU A 149 12.02 1.51 16.85
C GLU A 149 13.39 0.87 16.78
N LYS A 150 14.23 1.44 17.44
CA LYS A 150 15.61 1.02 17.39
C LYS A 150 16.11 0.78 18.77
#